data_86efe2a40d7fb3d215869a7b6614654d
#
_entry.id   86efe2a40d7fb3d215869a7b6614654d
#
_cell.length_a   1.000
_cell.length_b   1.000
_cell.length_c   1.000
_cell.angle_alpha   90.00
_cell.angle_beta   90.00
_cell.angle_gamma   90.00
#
_symmetry.space_group_name_H-M   'P 1'
#
loop_
_entity.id
_entity.type
_entity.pdbx_description
1 polymer ?
#
loop_
_entity_poly.entity_id
_entity_poly.type
_entity_poly.pdbx_seq_one_letter_code
_entity_poly.pdbx_strand_id
1 'polypeptide(L)'
;MKQALIKLHFAVFLAGFTGVLGILITLNEGLLVWYRMFIAAISLLVLLIWKKELQQLPFKKVLQLLMIGGIIALHWACFYGSIKYANVSIALVCFASTSFFTSLLEPLLKNKSFSFVEMLLGLLCLVGIYLIFHFDGRYRTGIIIGVFSAIFSAIFSVLNKKIIEDVTPKTMM
;
A
#
# COMPACT_ATOMS: atom_id res chain seq x y z
N MET A 1 -14.76 -18.12 -7.35
CA MET A 1 -13.30 -17.91 -7.57
C MET A 1 -13.00 -17.12 -8.84
N LYS A 2 -13.42 -17.48 -10.05
CA LYS A 2 -13.10 -16.77 -11.31
C LYS A 2 -13.43 -15.27 -11.29
N GLN A 3 -14.62 -14.88 -10.79
CA GLN A 3 -15.01 -13.46 -10.72
C GLN A 3 -14.13 -12.64 -9.76
N ALA A 4 -13.67 -13.22 -8.65
CA ALA A 4 -12.78 -12.54 -7.72
C ALA A 4 -11.41 -12.32 -8.35
N LEU A 5 -10.87 -13.30 -9.10
CA LEU A 5 -9.62 -13.17 -9.84
C LEU A 5 -9.70 -12.10 -10.93
N ILE A 6 -10.80 -12.07 -11.70
CA ILE A 6 -11.00 -11.02 -12.73
C ILE A 6 -11.02 -9.62 -12.10
N LYS A 7 -11.77 -9.44 -11.01
CA LYS A 7 -11.81 -8.16 -10.28
C LYS A 7 -10.43 -7.78 -9.73
N LEU A 8 -9.66 -8.75 -9.22
CA LEU A 8 -8.31 -8.53 -8.74
C LEU A 8 -7.37 -8.06 -9.86
N HIS A 9 -7.37 -8.76 -11.00
CA HIS A 9 -6.52 -8.39 -12.13
C HIS A 9 -6.89 -7.01 -12.69
N PHE A 10 -8.19 -6.71 -12.77
CA PHE A 10 -8.64 -5.39 -13.19
C PHE A 10 -8.21 -4.28 -12.21
N ALA A 11 -8.31 -4.54 -10.90
CA ALA A 11 -7.84 -3.61 -9.87
C ALA A 11 -6.32 -3.38 -9.95
N VAL A 12 -5.53 -4.44 -10.17
CA VAL A 12 -4.07 -4.34 -10.34
C VAL A 12 -3.72 -3.56 -11.61
N PHE A 13 -4.42 -3.82 -12.72
CA PHE A 13 -4.26 -3.07 -13.96
C PHE A 13 -4.54 -1.57 -13.75
N LEU A 14 -5.65 -1.21 -13.11
CA LEU A 14 -5.96 0.19 -12.78
C LEU A 14 -4.92 0.80 -11.82
N ALA A 15 -4.43 0.03 -10.86
CA ALA A 15 -3.38 0.50 -9.95
C ALA A 15 -2.08 0.84 -10.68
N GLY A 16 -1.75 0.15 -11.78
CA GLY A 16 -0.59 0.46 -12.61
C GLY A 16 -0.61 1.88 -13.20
N PHE A 17 -1.78 2.40 -13.57
CA PHE A 17 -1.93 3.77 -14.04
C PHE A 17 -1.62 4.83 -12.97
N THR A 18 -1.71 4.47 -11.70
CA THR A 18 -1.42 5.39 -10.59
C THR A 18 0.00 5.95 -10.65
N GLY A 19 0.97 5.11 -11.01
CA GLY A 19 2.37 5.53 -11.17
C GLY A 19 2.55 6.53 -12.33
N VAL A 20 1.91 6.24 -13.48
CA VAL A 20 1.97 7.10 -14.67
C VAL A 20 1.30 8.45 -14.40
N LEU A 21 0.11 8.45 -13.77
CA LEU A 21 -0.59 9.67 -13.39
C LEU A 21 0.22 10.50 -12.38
N GLY A 22 1.01 9.86 -11.53
CA GLY A 22 1.91 10.54 -10.59
C GLY A 22 2.98 11.40 -11.24
N ILE A 23 3.39 11.11 -12.49
CA ILE A 23 4.29 11.98 -13.25
C ILE A 23 3.53 13.14 -13.90
N LEU A 24 2.35 12.85 -14.46
CA LEU A 24 1.57 13.84 -15.21
C LEU A 24 1.02 14.94 -14.31
N ILE A 25 0.82 14.65 -13.03
CA ILE A 25 0.30 15.63 -12.06
C ILE A 25 1.47 16.41 -11.45
N THR A 26 1.49 17.72 -11.70
CA THR A 26 2.58 18.63 -11.26
C THR A 26 2.50 19.04 -9.79
N LEU A 27 1.47 18.63 -9.05
CA LEU A 27 1.33 18.88 -7.62
C LEU A 27 2.49 18.25 -6.82
N ASN A 28 2.82 18.86 -5.67
CA ASN A 28 3.73 18.19 -4.75
C ASN A 28 3.09 16.91 -4.17
N GLU A 29 3.93 15.98 -3.67
CA GLU A 29 3.49 14.66 -3.24
C GLU A 29 2.44 14.73 -2.11
N GLY A 30 2.60 15.69 -1.19
CA GLY A 30 1.65 15.87 -0.07
C GLY A 30 0.27 16.30 -0.53
N LEU A 31 0.18 17.30 -1.42
CA LEU A 31 -1.08 17.76 -1.98
C LEU A 31 -1.73 16.69 -2.85
N LEU A 32 -0.95 15.97 -3.65
CA LEU A 32 -1.44 14.89 -4.50
C LEU A 32 -2.08 13.78 -3.66
N VAL A 33 -1.41 13.36 -2.57
CA VAL A 33 -1.94 12.37 -1.64
C VAL A 33 -3.20 12.88 -0.95
N TRP A 34 -3.20 14.16 -0.50
CA TRP A 34 -4.34 14.76 0.16
C TRP A 34 -5.59 14.76 -0.74
N TYR A 35 -5.49 15.27 -1.98
CA TYR A 35 -6.61 15.27 -2.92
C TYR A 35 -7.09 13.86 -3.23
N ARG A 36 -6.18 12.92 -3.46
CA ARG A 36 -6.52 11.52 -3.71
C ARG A 36 -7.31 10.89 -2.55
N MET A 37 -6.83 11.06 -1.32
CA MET A 37 -7.50 10.54 -0.13
C MET A 37 -8.85 11.21 0.10
N PHE A 38 -8.92 12.52 -0.10
CA PHE A 38 -10.14 13.30 0.06
C PHE A 38 -11.22 12.88 -0.94
N ILE A 39 -10.89 12.79 -2.23
CA ILE A 39 -11.83 12.36 -3.27
C ILE A 39 -12.29 10.92 -3.01
N ALA A 40 -11.36 10.02 -2.66
CA ALA A 40 -11.71 8.63 -2.35
C ALA A 40 -12.63 8.54 -1.12
N ALA A 41 -12.34 9.29 -0.06
CA ALA A 41 -13.16 9.32 1.16
C ALA A 41 -14.58 9.83 0.88
N ILE A 42 -14.72 10.93 0.13
CA ILE A 42 -16.04 11.46 -0.24
C ILE A 42 -16.79 10.45 -1.13
N SER A 43 -16.12 9.88 -2.13
CA SER A 43 -16.75 8.91 -3.03
C SER A 43 -17.27 7.68 -2.29
N LEU A 44 -16.47 7.15 -1.35
CA LEU A 44 -16.86 6.04 -0.50
C LEU A 44 -18.00 6.41 0.47
N LEU A 45 -17.93 7.60 1.07
CA LEU A 45 -18.98 8.07 1.98
C LEU A 45 -20.32 8.18 1.25
N VAL A 46 -20.35 8.80 0.06
CA VAL A 46 -21.56 8.91 -0.77
C VAL A 46 -22.10 7.51 -1.10
N LEU A 47 -21.22 6.58 -1.48
CA LEU A 47 -21.60 5.19 -1.79
C LEU A 47 -22.22 4.48 -0.57
N LEU A 48 -21.62 4.62 0.62
CA LEU A 48 -22.10 4.01 1.86
C LEU A 48 -23.46 4.59 2.30
N ILE A 49 -23.64 5.91 2.15
CA ILE A 49 -24.93 6.57 2.43
C ILE A 49 -26.00 6.05 1.46
N TRP A 50 -25.66 5.98 0.17
CA TRP A 50 -26.60 5.51 -0.86
C TRP A 50 -27.02 4.06 -0.64
N LYS A 51 -26.07 3.19 -0.23
CA LYS A 51 -26.33 1.78 0.09
C LYS A 51 -26.95 1.56 1.47
N LYS A 52 -27.06 2.60 2.29
CA LYS A 52 -27.50 2.51 3.69
C LYS A 52 -26.65 1.56 4.56
N GLU A 53 -25.37 1.45 4.22
CA GLU A 53 -24.40 0.57 4.90
C GLU A 53 -23.54 1.33 5.93
N LEU A 54 -23.91 2.59 6.24
CA LEU A 54 -23.17 3.39 7.22
C LEU A 54 -23.39 2.84 8.63
N GLN A 55 -22.31 2.36 9.26
CA GLN A 55 -22.35 1.81 10.61
C GLN A 55 -21.68 2.75 11.60
N GLN A 56 -22.26 2.88 12.79
CA GLN A 56 -21.61 3.57 13.90
C GLN A 56 -20.54 2.67 14.50
N LEU A 57 -19.30 3.13 14.49
CA LEU A 57 -18.18 2.40 15.05
C LEU A 57 -17.82 2.94 16.44
N PRO A 58 -17.42 2.08 17.39
CA PRO A 58 -16.92 2.53 18.68
C PRO A 58 -15.64 3.35 18.49
N PHE A 59 -15.44 4.37 19.33
CA PHE A 59 -14.34 5.34 19.24
C PHE A 59 -12.96 4.66 19.11
N LYS A 60 -12.74 3.56 19.83
CA LYS A 60 -11.50 2.78 19.75
C LYS A 60 -11.24 2.23 18.35
N LYS A 61 -12.28 1.79 17.64
CA LYS A 61 -12.17 1.30 16.25
C LYS A 61 -11.89 2.46 15.28
N VAL A 62 -12.54 3.60 15.49
CA VAL A 62 -12.27 4.81 14.70
C VAL A 62 -10.81 5.22 14.83
N LEU A 63 -10.25 5.24 16.04
CA LEU A 63 -8.84 5.57 16.27
C LEU A 63 -7.89 4.57 15.58
N GLN A 64 -8.18 3.28 15.64
CA GLN A 64 -7.40 2.26 14.91
C GLN A 64 -7.44 2.48 13.40
N LEU A 65 -8.61 2.79 12.84
CA LEU A 65 -8.75 3.07 11.40
C LEU A 65 -8.03 4.35 10.99
N LEU A 66 -8.05 5.38 11.84
CA LEU A 66 -7.29 6.62 11.60
C LEU A 66 -5.78 6.37 11.58
N MET A 67 -5.26 5.56 12.51
CA MET A 67 -3.84 5.18 12.51
C MET A 67 -3.45 4.42 11.23
N ILE A 68 -4.27 3.47 10.80
CA ILE A 68 -4.04 2.72 9.55
C ILE A 68 -4.14 3.64 8.33
N GLY A 69 -5.10 4.57 8.34
CA GLY A 69 -5.22 5.62 7.32
C GLY A 69 -3.99 6.52 7.24
N GLY A 70 -3.39 6.86 8.39
CA GLY A 70 -2.12 7.59 8.44
C GLY A 70 -0.95 6.81 7.82
N ILE A 71 -0.86 5.51 8.11
CA ILE A 71 0.20 4.65 7.54
C ILE A 71 0.06 4.56 6.01
N ILE A 72 -1.15 4.38 5.48
CA ILE A 72 -1.34 4.32 4.02
C ILE A 72 -1.09 5.69 3.37
N ALA A 73 -1.40 6.80 4.05
CA ALA A 73 -1.06 8.13 3.56
C ALA A 73 0.45 8.34 3.47
N LEU A 74 1.21 7.90 4.48
CA LEU A 74 2.69 7.90 4.46
C LEU A 74 3.25 7.02 3.33
N HIS A 75 2.67 5.83 3.13
CA HIS A 75 3.02 4.98 1.98
C HIS A 75 2.91 5.75 0.67
N TRP A 76 1.76 6.38 0.41
CA TRP A 76 1.53 7.11 -0.82
C TRP A 76 2.44 8.33 -0.97
N ALA A 77 2.69 9.07 0.11
CA ALA A 77 3.62 10.20 0.09
C ALA A 77 5.03 9.73 -0.30
N CYS A 78 5.52 8.65 0.29
CA CYS A 78 6.79 8.04 -0.07
C CYS A 78 6.79 7.48 -1.50
N PHE A 79 5.69 6.87 -1.95
CA PHE A 79 5.60 6.33 -3.31
C PHE A 79 5.73 7.43 -4.36
N TYR A 80 4.95 8.51 -4.23
CA TYR A 80 5.05 9.64 -5.14
C TYR A 80 6.36 10.42 -4.99
N GLY A 81 6.89 10.50 -3.78
CA GLY A 81 8.23 11.03 -3.55
C GLY A 81 9.28 10.24 -4.31
N SER A 82 9.24 8.90 -4.25
CA SER A 82 10.14 8.03 -5.03
C SER A 82 10.05 8.29 -6.53
N ILE A 83 8.84 8.47 -7.07
CA ILE A 83 8.65 8.81 -8.49
C ILE A 83 9.33 10.14 -8.84
N LYS A 84 9.20 11.16 -8.01
CA LYS A 84 9.74 12.50 -8.26
C LYS A 84 11.26 12.59 -8.09
N TYR A 85 11.81 11.88 -7.10
CA TYR A 85 13.26 11.87 -6.85
C TYR A 85 14.02 10.83 -7.69
N ALA A 86 13.31 9.92 -8.36
CA ALA A 86 13.89 8.96 -9.29
C ALA A 86 13.05 8.87 -10.57
N ASN A 87 12.21 7.85 -10.67
CA ASN A 87 11.23 7.65 -11.76
C ASN A 87 10.20 6.58 -11.38
N VAL A 88 9.18 6.40 -12.24
CA VAL A 88 8.10 5.42 -12.00
C VAL A 88 8.61 3.99 -11.91
N SER A 89 9.54 3.61 -12.78
CA SER A 89 10.07 2.25 -12.81
C SER A 89 10.74 1.89 -11.49
N ILE A 90 11.57 2.81 -10.95
CA ILE A 90 12.23 2.64 -9.66
C ILE A 90 11.20 2.54 -8.52
N ALA A 91 10.22 3.45 -8.50
CA ALA A 91 9.17 3.42 -7.48
C ALA A 91 8.40 2.10 -7.49
N LEU A 92 8.01 1.60 -8.67
CA LEU A 92 7.29 0.33 -8.82
C LEU A 92 8.14 -0.88 -8.43
N VAL A 93 9.42 -0.90 -8.79
CA VAL A 93 10.35 -1.98 -8.40
C VAL A 93 10.58 -1.97 -6.90
N CYS A 94 10.80 -0.80 -6.28
CA CYS A 94 10.88 -0.69 -4.84
C CYS A 94 9.58 -1.13 -4.17
N PHE A 95 8.42 -0.77 -4.71
CA PHE A 95 7.12 -1.21 -4.20
C PHE A 95 6.93 -2.73 -4.28
N ALA A 96 7.48 -3.41 -5.26
CA ALA A 96 7.45 -4.87 -5.35
C ALA A 96 8.12 -5.55 -4.14
N SER A 97 9.05 -4.87 -3.43
CA SER A 97 9.63 -5.38 -2.18
C SER A 97 8.65 -5.40 -0.99
N THR A 98 7.43 -4.87 -1.14
CA THR A 98 6.36 -4.96 -0.13
C THR A 98 6.10 -6.41 0.29
N SER A 99 6.17 -7.36 -0.65
CA SER A 99 5.99 -8.79 -0.36
C SER A 99 7.03 -9.32 0.62
N PHE A 100 8.31 -8.90 0.49
CA PHE A 100 9.36 -9.23 1.44
C PHE A 100 9.06 -8.71 2.84
N PHE A 101 8.75 -7.42 2.96
CA PHE A 101 8.42 -6.84 4.27
C PHE A 101 7.16 -7.45 4.87
N THR A 102 6.15 -7.79 4.06
CA THR A 102 4.94 -8.47 4.51
C THR A 102 5.24 -9.86 5.05
N SER A 103 6.11 -10.64 4.37
CA SER A 103 6.50 -11.97 4.81
C SER A 103 7.28 -11.98 6.14
N LEU A 104 7.95 -10.87 6.48
CA LEU A 104 8.60 -10.67 7.78
C LEU A 104 7.61 -10.20 8.87
N LEU A 105 6.71 -9.29 8.52
CA LEU A 105 5.81 -8.66 9.49
C LEU A 105 4.60 -9.52 9.85
N GLU A 106 4.05 -10.29 8.89
CA GLU A 106 2.86 -11.12 9.13
C GLU A 106 3.08 -12.17 10.23
N PRO A 107 4.19 -12.93 10.26
CA PRO A 107 4.48 -13.86 11.35
C PRO A 107 4.62 -13.19 12.72
N LEU A 108 5.29 -12.01 12.76
CA LEU A 108 5.51 -11.27 14.00
C LEU A 108 4.20 -10.73 14.61
N LEU A 109 3.24 -10.35 13.76
CA LEU A 109 1.97 -9.73 14.20
C LEU A 109 0.82 -10.73 14.37
N LYS A 110 0.91 -11.92 13.75
CA LYS A 110 -0.17 -12.92 13.71
C LYS A 110 0.21 -14.30 14.27
N ASN A 111 1.37 -14.47 14.89
CA ASN A 111 1.86 -15.76 15.38
C ASN A 111 1.79 -16.88 14.31
N LYS A 112 2.06 -16.54 13.05
CA LYS A 112 2.16 -17.51 11.96
C LYS A 112 3.59 -18.01 11.79
N SER A 113 3.76 -19.18 11.18
CA SER A 113 5.06 -19.68 10.78
C SER A 113 5.65 -18.82 9.65
N PHE A 114 6.96 -18.60 9.71
CA PHE A 114 7.68 -17.94 8.63
C PHE A 114 7.65 -18.79 7.35
N SER A 115 7.29 -18.17 6.23
CA SER A 115 7.40 -18.79 4.92
C SER A 115 8.79 -18.51 4.34
N PHE A 116 9.67 -19.51 4.41
CA PHE A 116 11.03 -19.39 3.88
C PHE A 116 11.03 -19.07 2.38
N VAL A 117 10.08 -19.63 1.64
CA VAL A 117 9.94 -19.39 0.18
C VAL A 117 9.60 -17.93 -0.11
N GLU A 118 8.61 -17.36 0.62
CA GLU A 118 8.22 -15.94 0.43
C GLU A 118 9.38 -15.00 0.80
N MET A 119 10.10 -15.31 1.88
CA MET A 119 11.25 -14.53 2.30
C MET A 119 12.38 -14.59 1.25
N LEU A 120 12.67 -15.76 0.70
CA LEU A 120 13.69 -15.94 -0.35
C LEU A 120 13.32 -15.17 -1.62
N LEU A 121 12.07 -15.29 -2.08
CA LEU A 121 11.57 -14.57 -3.25
C LEU A 121 11.63 -13.05 -3.05
N GLY A 122 11.27 -12.58 -1.86
CA GLY A 122 11.36 -11.16 -1.52
C GLY A 122 12.80 -10.66 -1.45
N LEU A 123 13.73 -11.46 -0.92
CA LEU A 123 15.17 -11.15 -0.91
C LEU A 123 15.71 -11.09 -2.35
N LEU A 124 15.30 -12.00 -3.21
CA LEU A 124 15.67 -11.98 -4.63
C LEU A 124 15.22 -10.67 -5.31
N CYS A 125 14.03 -10.18 -4.95
CA CYS A 125 13.53 -8.88 -5.43
C CYS A 125 14.44 -7.73 -4.97
N LEU A 126 14.86 -7.71 -3.70
CA LEU A 126 15.79 -6.69 -3.18
C LEU A 126 17.16 -6.74 -3.86
N VAL A 127 17.68 -7.95 -4.12
CA VAL A 127 18.93 -8.14 -4.88
C VAL A 127 18.77 -7.60 -6.30
N GLY A 128 17.64 -7.87 -6.94
CA GLY A 128 17.31 -7.31 -8.27
C GLY A 128 17.32 -5.78 -8.27
N ILE A 129 16.70 -5.15 -7.26
CA ILE A 129 16.72 -3.69 -7.08
C ILE A 129 18.17 -3.19 -6.94
N TYR A 130 18.96 -3.84 -6.08
CA TYR A 130 20.36 -3.48 -5.87
C TYR A 130 21.18 -3.56 -7.16
N LEU A 131 21.05 -4.65 -7.94
CA LEU A 131 21.79 -4.83 -9.18
C LEU A 131 21.41 -3.79 -10.24
N ILE A 132 20.13 -3.43 -10.34
CA ILE A 132 19.66 -2.45 -11.34
C ILE A 132 20.16 -1.03 -10.99
N PHE A 133 20.18 -0.66 -9.72
CA PHE A 133 20.36 0.74 -9.31
C PHE A 133 21.69 1.04 -8.59
N HIS A 134 22.52 0.01 -8.33
CA HIS A 134 23.81 0.18 -7.65
C HIS A 134 24.75 1.15 -8.38
N PHE A 135 24.67 1.21 -9.70
CA PHE A 135 25.60 1.96 -10.52
C PHE A 135 25.21 3.43 -10.77
N ASP A 136 24.01 3.87 -10.40
CA ASP A 136 23.59 5.26 -10.63
C ASP A 136 23.20 5.96 -9.31
N GLY A 137 24.14 6.71 -8.77
CA GLY A 137 23.96 7.47 -7.52
C GLY A 137 22.86 8.55 -7.58
N ARG A 138 22.41 8.95 -8.77
CA ARG A 138 21.36 9.96 -8.98
C ARG A 138 20.02 9.51 -8.40
N TYR A 139 19.74 8.20 -8.39
CA TYR A 139 18.45 7.66 -7.94
C TYR A 139 18.43 7.25 -6.47
N ARG A 140 19.54 7.41 -5.75
CA ARG A 140 19.68 6.92 -4.37
C ARG A 140 18.58 7.42 -3.43
N THR A 141 18.27 8.71 -3.47
CA THR A 141 17.20 9.29 -2.64
C THR A 141 15.85 8.70 -2.97
N GLY A 142 15.51 8.59 -4.26
CA GLY A 142 14.24 7.99 -4.71
C GLY A 142 14.11 6.53 -4.32
N ILE A 143 15.20 5.74 -4.37
CA ILE A 143 15.22 4.33 -3.94
C ILE A 143 14.96 4.21 -2.43
N ILE A 144 15.65 5.02 -1.62
CA ILE A 144 15.47 5.00 -0.16
C ILE A 144 14.01 5.31 0.20
N ILE A 145 13.45 6.39 -0.38
CA ILE A 145 12.03 6.75 -0.17
C ILE A 145 11.10 5.64 -0.66
N GLY A 146 11.40 5.00 -1.80
CA GLY A 146 10.62 3.90 -2.36
C GLY A 146 10.61 2.66 -1.45
N VAL A 147 11.74 2.34 -0.82
CA VAL A 147 11.81 1.24 0.17
C VAL A 147 10.98 1.58 1.41
N PHE A 148 11.01 2.81 1.92
CA PHE A 148 10.13 3.23 3.00
C PHE A 148 8.65 3.11 2.61
N SER A 149 8.29 3.48 1.38
CA SER A 149 6.96 3.25 0.84
C SER A 149 6.54 1.78 0.93
N ALA A 150 7.41 0.85 0.53
CA ALA A 150 7.14 -0.59 0.60
C ALA A 150 6.95 -1.07 2.05
N ILE A 151 7.74 -0.57 3.00
CA ILE A 151 7.60 -0.89 4.43
C ILE A 151 6.24 -0.41 4.96
N PHE A 152 5.85 0.84 4.69
CA PHE A 152 4.54 1.34 5.12
C PHE A 152 3.38 0.57 4.48
N SER A 153 3.51 0.18 3.22
CA SER A 153 2.53 -0.67 2.53
C SER A 153 2.38 -2.04 3.20
N ALA A 154 3.50 -2.66 3.59
CA ALA A 154 3.50 -3.94 4.28
C ALA A 154 2.82 -3.83 5.66
N ILE A 155 3.17 -2.80 6.45
CA ILE A 155 2.55 -2.53 7.75
C ILE A 155 1.04 -2.33 7.58
N PHE A 156 0.63 -1.48 6.63
CA PHE A 156 -0.78 -1.25 6.29
C PHE A 156 -1.48 -2.56 5.96
N SER A 157 -0.91 -3.38 5.08
CA SER A 157 -1.53 -4.62 4.62
C SER A 157 -1.79 -5.60 5.75
N VAL A 158 -0.81 -5.77 6.66
CA VAL A 158 -0.93 -6.70 7.80
C VAL A 158 -1.93 -6.18 8.84
N LEU A 159 -1.89 -4.89 9.18
CA LEU A 159 -2.82 -4.29 10.13
C LEU A 159 -4.25 -4.25 9.60
N ASN A 160 -4.44 -3.91 8.33
CA ASN A 160 -5.75 -3.87 7.69
C ASN A 160 -6.40 -5.27 7.66
N LYS A 161 -5.61 -6.30 7.31
CA LYS A 161 -6.07 -7.69 7.35
C LYS A 161 -6.53 -8.11 8.75
N LYS A 162 -5.80 -7.72 9.80
CA LYS A 162 -6.17 -8.00 11.20
C LYS A 162 -7.51 -7.36 11.57
N ILE A 163 -7.74 -6.10 11.19
CA ILE A 163 -9.01 -5.41 11.48
C ILE A 163 -10.18 -6.04 10.74
N ILE A 164 -10.01 -6.42 9.47
CA ILE A 164 -11.06 -7.07 8.69
C ILE A 164 -11.42 -8.41 9.32
N GLU A 165 -10.47 -9.22 9.72
CA GLU A 165 -10.70 -10.50 10.41
C GLU A 165 -11.46 -10.32 11.73
N ASP A 166 -11.21 -9.23 12.46
CA ASP A 166 -11.90 -8.91 13.72
C ASP A 166 -13.34 -8.39 13.54
N VAL A 167 -13.66 -7.81 12.38
CA VAL A 167 -14.95 -7.17 12.11
C VAL A 167 -15.92 -8.11 11.40
N THR A 168 -15.44 -8.93 10.47
CA THR A 168 -16.28 -9.78 9.61
C THR A 168 -17.06 -10.88 10.34
N PRO A 169 -16.55 -11.56 11.38
CA PRO A 169 -17.30 -12.62 12.06
C PRO A 169 -18.47 -12.13 12.91
N LYS A 170 -18.47 -10.86 13.32
CA LYS A 170 -19.50 -10.30 14.23
C LYS A 170 -20.65 -9.59 13.50
N THR A 171 -20.49 -9.30 12.22
CA THR A 171 -21.49 -8.58 11.41
C THR A 171 -22.36 -9.53 10.58
N MET A 172 -22.04 -10.83 10.55
CA MET A 172 -22.80 -11.86 9.84
C MET A 172 -23.71 -12.69 10.76
N MET A 173 -23.78 -12.39 12.05
CA MET A 173 -24.79 -12.88 12.98
C MET A 173 -25.78 -11.77 13.34
#